data_7c162fee4bc5d3e9f255dbe737ec89b6
#
_entry.id   7c162fee4bc5d3e9f255dbe737ec89b6
#
_cell.length_a   1.000
_cell.length_b   1.000
_cell.length_c   1.000
_cell.angle_alpha   90.00
_cell.angle_beta   90.00
_cell.angle_gamma   90.00
#
_symmetry.space_group_name_H-M   'P 1'
#
loop_
_entity.id
_entity.type
_entity.pdbx_description
1 polymer ?
#
loop_
_entity_poly.entity_id
_entity_poly.type
_entity_poly.pdbx_seq_one_letter_code
_entity_poly.pdbx_strand_id
1 'polypeptide(L)'
;SVANASGGRVLAVMSVDGVNVLNGQTASVDQSGYVFNGYQRYEVTGWRKSNAEVAAFEFVASPASYAERTGRPANVGVIGVALFKERVYQPPVQVTPQMSPPWWPQGGRKSDMETGAAGRAADSASNTAQPAPAAPAASAPPAEMAKRAEPRYDGRAEAAREKLGTGHGEREWSQVTHTSFERAQSSPNETIRIRYDSYENLVSMGVIQSPRPWQRTPNPFPDNLGYVPDPPRHWR
;
A
#
# COMPACT_ATOMS: atom_id res chain seq x y z
N SER A 1 11.53 8.07 -2.71
CA SER A 1 11.68 7.70 -4.12
C SER A 1 11.20 6.28 -4.38
N VAL A 2 10.72 6.00 -5.59
CA VAL A 2 10.30 4.69 -6.07
C VAL A 2 11.11 4.35 -7.30
N ALA A 3 11.60 3.11 -7.40
CA ALA A 3 12.37 2.63 -8.53
C ALA A 3 11.79 1.31 -9.04
N ASN A 4 11.58 1.24 -10.36
CA ASN A 4 11.23 0.00 -11.02
C ASN A 4 12.53 -0.72 -11.39
N ALA A 5 12.85 -1.83 -10.73
CA ALA A 5 14.05 -2.62 -11.00
C ALA A 5 13.86 -3.64 -12.14
N SER A 6 12.67 -3.73 -12.72
CA SER A 6 12.36 -4.65 -13.83
C SER A 6 12.48 -3.96 -15.19
N GLY A 7 12.67 -4.73 -16.26
CA GLY A 7 12.70 -4.20 -17.63
C GLY A 7 11.33 -3.85 -18.21
N GLY A 8 10.23 -4.30 -17.59
CA GLY A 8 8.87 -4.04 -18.06
C GLY A 8 8.25 -2.80 -17.41
N ARG A 9 7.13 -2.32 -17.97
CA ARG A 9 6.34 -1.26 -17.35
C ARG A 9 5.58 -1.80 -16.14
N VAL A 10 5.50 -0.99 -15.08
CA VAL A 10 4.81 -1.32 -13.82
C VAL A 10 3.89 -0.18 -13.44
N LEU A 11 2.64 -0.50 -13.10
CA LEU A 11 1.70 0.43 -12.47
C LEU A 11 1.81 0.28 -10.94
N ALA A 12 2.02 1.39 -10.26
CA ALA A 12 2.04 1.47 -8.80
C ALA A 12 0.84 2.28 -8.31
N VAL A 13 -0.14 1.61 -7.71
CA VAL A 13 -1.23 2.27 -6.97
C VAL A 13 -0.73 2.52 -5.55
N MET A 14 -0.59 3.80 -5.20
CA MET A 14 0.04 4.22 -3.95
C MET A 14 -0.97 4.85 -3.00
N SER A 15 -0.82 4.54 -1.74
CA SER A 15 -1.60 5.16 -0.66
C SER A 15 -0.70 5.62 0.48
N VAL A 16 -1.08 6.74 1.08
CA VAL A 16 -0.52 7.24 2.33
C VAL A 16 -1.68 7.40 3.30
N ASP A 17 -1.54 6.87 4.50
CA ASP A 17 -2.61 6.88 5.52
C ASP A 17 -3.96 6.32 5.02
N GLY A 18 -3.93 5.33 4.13
CA GLY A 18 -5.12 4.75 3.54
C GLY A 18 -5.80 5.62 2.48
N VAL A 19 -5.15 6.69 2.02
CA VAL A 19 -5.65 7.60 0.98
C VAL A 19 -4.81 7.49 -0.28
N ASN A 20 -5.45 7.36 -1.44
CA ASN A 20 -4.76 7.31 -2.73
C ASN A 20 -4.10 8.65 -3.03
N VAL A 21 -2.82 8.63 -3.36
CA VAL A 21 -2.00 9.84 -3.57
C VAL A 21 -2.37 10.63 -4.83
N LEU A 22 -3.07 10.01 -5.80
CA LEU A 22 -3.49 10.66 -7.05
C LEU A 22 -4.82 11.39 -6.93
N ASN A 23 -5.83 10.75 -6.33
CA ASN A 23 -7.20 11.28 -6.35
C ASN A 23 -7.72 11.69 -4.96
N GLY A 24 -6.98 11.39 -3.88
CA GLY A 24 -7.38 11.73 -2.52
C GLY A 24 -8.54 10.93 -1.95
N GLN A 25 -9.01 9.89 -2.64
CA GLN A 25 -10.05 8.99 -2.16
C GLN A 25 -9.49 7.91 -1.23
N THR A 26 -10.38 7.22 -0.50
CA THR A 26 -9.97 6.00 0.22
C THR A 26 -9.33 5.04 -0.78
N ALA A 27 -8.14 4.55 -0.45
CA ALA A 27 -7.34 3.77 -1.36
C ALA A 27 -7.96 2.40 -1.66
N SER A 28 -7.99 2.04 -2.95
CA SER A 28 -8.32 0.71 -3.45
C SER A 28 -7.30 0.32 -4.52
N VAL A 29 -6.99 -0.97 -4.60
CA VAL A 29 -6.05 -1.50 -5.60
C VAL A 29 -6.52 -1.32 -7.04
N ASP A 30 -7.84 -1.15 -7.25
CA ASP A 30 -8.43 -0.99 -8.58
C ASP A 30 -8.29 0.44 -9.15
N GLN A 31 -7.87 1.39 -8.32
CA GLN A 31 -7.73 2.79 -8.70
C GLN A 31 -6.54 3.03 -9.62
N SER A 32 -6.48 4.24 -10.18
CA SER A 32 -5.33 4.71 -10.95
C SER A 32 -4.08 4.85 -10.10
N GLY A 33 -2.92 4.70 -10.72
CA GLY A 33 -1.61 4.80 -10.09
C GLY A 33 -0.59 5.46 -11.01
N TYR A 34 0.65 5.53 -10.57
CA TYR A 34 1.79 5.96 -11.38
C TYR A 34 2.32 4.80 -12.21
N VAL A 35 2.62 5.06 -13.49
CA VAL A 35 3.25 4.09 -14.38
C VAL A 35 4.74 4.39 -14.46
N PHE A 36 5.55 3.40 -14.16
CA PHE A 36 7.00 3.46 -14.25
C PHE A 36 7.47 2.62 -15.43
N ASN A 37 8.27 3.21 -16.31
CA ASN A 37 8.95 2.46 -17.36
C ASN A 37 10.00 1.51 -16.75
N GLY A 38 10.50 0.58 -17.52
CA GLY A 38 11.59 -0.30 -17.08
C GLY A 38 12.79 0.52 -16.59
N TYR A 39 13.33 0.17 -15.42
CA TYR A 39 14.49 0.79 -14.78
C TYR A 39 14.32 2.28 -14.43
N GLN A 40 13.11 2.81 -14.46
CA GLN A 40 12.81 4.20 -14.12
C GLN A 40 12.79 4.39 -12.60
N ARG A 41 13.37 5.51 -12.16
CA ARG A 41 13.22 6.04 -10.80
C ARG A 41 12.46 7.36 -10.84
N TYR A 42 11.58 7.57 -9.89
CA TYR A 42 10.81 8.81 -9.74
C TYR A 42 10.53 9.09 -8.25
N GLU A 43 10.38 10.36 -7.92
CA GLU A 43 10.03 10.79 -6.56
C GLU A 43 8.56 11.22 -6.52
N VAL A 44 7.78 10.56 -5.68
CA VAL A 44 6.41 10.96 -5.37
C VAL A 44 6.47 11.75 -4.07
N THR A 45 6.43 13.07 -4.19
CA THR A 45 6.70 14.01 -3.07
C THR A 45 5.43 14.49 -2.38
N GLY A 46 4.24 14.26 -2.94
CA GLY A 46 3.01 14.81 -2.38
C GLY A 46 1.73 14.26 -2.98
N TRP A 47 0.63 14.79 -2.48
CA TRP A 47 -0.72 14.55 -2.97
C TRP A 47 -0.92 15.23 -4.32
N ARG A 48 -1.30 14.50 -5.36
CA ARG A 48 -1.52 15.06 -6.69
C ARG A 48 -2.68 16.06 -6.68
N LYS A 49 -2.43 17.28 -7.20
CA LYS A 49 -3.45 18.35 -7.33
C LYS A 49 -3.81 18.61 -8.78
N SER A 50 -2.86 18.48 -9.68
CA SER A 50 -3.02 18.61 -11.11
C SER A 50 -1.93 17.81 -11.85
N ASN A 51 -1.88 17.88 -13.17
CA ASN A 51 -0.78 17.30 -13.94
C ASN A 51 0.57 17.99 -13.69
N ALA A 52 0.56 19.18 -13.10
CA ALA A 52 1.74 20.01 -12.91
C ALA A 52 2.14 20.18 -11.43
N GLU A 53 1.23 19.89 -10.47
CA GLU A 53 1.43 20.24 -9.08
C GLU A 53 1.07 19.11 -8.12
N VAL A 54 1.80 19.05 -7.02
CA VAL A 54 1.49 18.26 -5.82
C VAL A 54 1.39 19.17 -4.60
N ALA A 55 0.72 18.72 -3.56
CA ALA A 55 0.89 19.28 -2.22
C ALA A 55 1.82 18.35 -1.45
N ALA A 56 2.94 18.89 -0.95
CA ALA A 56 4.00 18.13 -0.31
C ALA A 56 3.49 17.24 0.84
N PHE A 57 4.09 16.09 1.02
CA PHE A 57 3.88 15.29 2.22
C PHE A 57 4.63 15.92 3.39
N GLU A 58 3.92 16.17 4.47
CA GLU A 58 4.50 16.64 5.73
C GLU A 58 4.13 15.69 6.86
N PHE A 59 5.09 15.35 7.70
CA PHE A 59 4.80 14.58 8.90
C PHE A 59 4.19 15.51 9.96
N VAL A 60 3.02 15.13 10.43
CA VAL A 60 2.25 15.88 11.43
C VAL A 60 1.68 14.92 12.47
N ALA A 61 1.25 15.46 13.61
CA ALA A 61 0.46 14.71 14.56
C ALA A 61 -0.83 14.16 13.91
N SER A 62 -1.27 12.97 14.28
CA SER A 62 -2.40 12.26 13.63
C SER A 62 -3.65 13.15 13.43
N PRO A 63 -4.11 13.96 14.41
CA PRO A 63 -5.29 14.82 14.23
C PRO A 63 -5.14 15.88 13.13
N ALA A 64 -3.89 16.28 12.82
CA ALA A 64 -3.60 17.23 11.75
C ALA A 64 -3.37 16.55 10.39
N SER A 65 -3.33 15.21 10.33
CA SER A 65 -3.13 14.45 9.10
C SER A 65 -4.27 14.65 8.12
N TYR A 66 -3.97 14.54 6.83
CA TYR A 66 -4.98 14.64 5.78
C TYR A 66 -6.07 13.58 5.92
N ALA A 67 -5.69 12.35 6.27
CA ALA A 67 -6.62 11.24 6.44
C ALA A 67 -7.60 11.49 7.59
N GLU A 68 -7.13 11.94 8.74
CA GLU A 68 -7.98 12.17 9.91
C GLU A 68 -8.90 13.38 9.69
N ARG A 69 -8.38 14.49 9.17
CA ARG A 69 -9.16 15.67 8.79
C ARG A 69 -10.24 15.42 7.74
N THR A 70 -10.10 14.34 6.97
CA THR A 70 -11.11 13.87 6.00
C THR A 70 -11.93 12.69 6.50
N GLY A 71 -11.94 12.42 7.82
CA GLY A 71 -12.77 11.40 8.46
C GLY A 71 -12.30 9.95 8.27
N ARG A 72 -11.01 9.71 8.02
CA ARG A 72 -10.43 8.40 7.71
C ARG A 72 -9.25 8.02 8.62
N PRO A 73 -9.38 8.06 9.96
CA PRO A 73 -8.26 7.88 10.89
C PRO A 73 -7.70 6.45 10.96
N ALA A 74 -8.44 5.45 10.46
CA ALA A 74 -8.14 4.03 10.70
C ALA A 74 -6.77 3.57 10.20
N ASN A 75 -6.23 4.19 9.14
CA ASN A 75 -5.01 3.76 8.46
C ASN A 75 -3.86 4.79 8.56
N VAL A 76 -3.92 5.72 9.50
CA VAL A 76 -2.83 6.68 9.74
C VAL A 76 -1.55 5.96 10.18
N GLY A 77 -0.40 6.38 9.63
CA GLY A 77 0.90 5.77 9.90
C GLY A 77 1.26 4.62 8.95
N VAL A 78 0.58 4.47 7.80
CA VAL A 78 0.85 3.40 6.84
C VAL A 78 0.97 3.93 5.41
N ILE A 79 2.04 3.54 4.72
CA ILE A 79 2.21 3.71 3.28
C ILE A 79 1.98 2.35 2.61
N GLY A 80 1.13 2.32 1.60
CA GLY A 80 0.83 1.15 0.79
C GLY A 80 1.20 1.35 -0.68
N VAL A 81 1.77 0.32 -1.31
CA VAL A 81 2.03 0.30 -2.75
C VAL A 81 1.57 -1.02 -3.32
N ALA A 82 0.59 -1.00 -4.21
CA ALA A 82 0.14 -2.16 -4.97
C ALA A 82 0.71 -2.09 -6.38
N LEU A 83 1.47 -3.11 -6.76
CA LEU A 83 2.20 -3.17 -8.03
C LEU A 83 1.51 -4.11 -9.01
N PHE A 84 1.37 -3.66 -10.25
CA PHE A 84 0.80 -4.43 -11.36
C PHE A 84 1.76 -4.42 -12.54
N LYS A 85 1.99 -5.59 -13.13
CA LYS A 85 2.69 -5.72 -14.40
C LYS A 85 1.77 -5.38 -15.57
N GLU A 86 2.34 -4.83 -16.63
CA GLU A 86 1.61 -4.58 -17.87
C GLU A 86 1.37 -5.89 -18.62
N ARG A 87 0.20 -5.97 -19.26
CA ARG A 87 -0.10 -7.08 -20.17
C ARG A 87 0.78 -6.97 -21.41
N VAL A 88 1.63 -7.96 -21.61
CA VAL A 88 2.43 -8.07 -22.83
C VAL A 88 1.58 -8.81 -23.87
N TYR A 89 1.21 -8.11 -24.96
CA TYR A 89 0.56 -8.74 -26.09
C TYR A 89 1.62 -9.51 -26.91
N GLN A 90 1.55 -10.82 -26.86
CA GLN A 90 2.32 -11.65 -27.78
C GLN A 90 1.48 -11.84 -29.05
N PRO A 91 1.92 -11.34 -30.23
CA PRO A 91 1.22 -11.62 -31.45
C PRO A 91 1.19 -13.14 -31.67
N PRO A 92 0.09 -13.68 -32.22
CA PRO A 92 0.00 -15.11 -32.51
C PRO A 92 1.18 -15.53 -33.40
N VAL A 93 1.87 -16.58 -32.97
CA VAL A 93 2.94 -17.16 -33.77
C VAL A 93 2.31 -17.63 -35.06
N GLN A 94 2.62 -16.99 -36.20
CA GLN A 94 2.23 -17.46 -37.51
C GLN A 94 2.98 -18.77 -37.76
N VAL A 95 2.34 -19.88 -37.47
CA VAL A 95 2.83 -21.20 -37.91
C VAL A 95 2.62 -21.21 -39.42
N THR A 96 3.66 -20.86 -40.18
CA THR A 96 3.69 -21.12 -41.58
C THR A 96 3.58 -22.63 -41.77
N PRO A 97 2.53 -23.14 -42.45
CA PRO A 97 2.49 -24.57 -42.72
C PRO A 97 3.76 -24.93 -43.49
N GLN A 98 4.55 -25.83 -42.91
CA GLN A 98 5.71 -26.35 -43.60
C GLN A 98 5.18 -27.16 -44.78
N MET A 99 5.16 -26.54 -45.97
CA MET A 99 4.83 -27.27 -47.19
C MET A 99 5.90 -28.35 -47.38
N SER A 100 5.47 -29.60 -47.19
CA SER A 100 6.33 -30.75 -47.50
C SER A 100 6.74 -30.66 -48.97
N PRO A 101 8.03 -30.89 -49.30
CA PRO A 101 8.48 -30.85 -50.69
C PRO A 101 7.67 -31.83 -51.55
N PRO A 102 7.38 -31.49 -52.83
CA PRO A 102 6.51 -32.27 -53.70
C PRO A 102 6.98 -33.71 -53.99
N TRP A 103 8.18 -34.07 -53.59
CA TRP A 103 8.78 -35.38 -53.84
C TRP A 103 8.59 -36.39 -52.68
N TRP A 104 7.91 -36.01 -51.60
CA TRP A 104 7.64 -36.95 -50.51
C TRP A 104 6.50 -37.90 -50.93
N PRO A 105 6.72 -39.25 -50.99
CA PRO A 105 5.65 -40.18 -51.32
C PRO A 105 4.56 -40.14 -50.28
N GLN A 106 3.36 -39.78 -50.67
CA GLN A 106 2.18 -39.90 -49.80
C GLN A 106 1.90 -41.41 -49.61
N GLY A 107 2.33 -41.91 -48.47
CA GLY A 107 1.94 -43.26 -48.01
C GLY A 107 0.42 -43.34 -47.86
N GLY A 108 -0.20 -44.02 -48.84
CA GLY A 108 -1.63 -44.26 -48.86
C GLY A 108 -2.10 -44.98 -47.61
N ARG A 109 -2.90 -44.33 -46.82
CA ARG A 109 -3.81 -45.03 -45.89
C ARG A 109 -5.15 -45.22 -46.55
N LYS A 110 -5.46 -46.49 -46.75
CA LYS A 110 -6.77 -46.93 -47.21
C LYS A 110 -7.84 -46.47 -46.21
N SER A 111 -8.84 -45.82 -46.73
CA SER A 111 -10.08 -45.48 -46.02
C SER A 111 -10.89 -46.76 -45.87
N ASP A 112 -11.10 -47.19 -44.63
CA ASP A 112 -12.24 -48.04 -44.34
C ASP A 112 -13.38 -47.17 -43.84
N MET A 113 -14.40 -47.21 -44.65
CA MET A 113 -15.71 -46.56 -44.54
C MET A 113 -16.55 -47.45 -43.62
N GLU A 114 -16.99 -46.92 -42.52
CA GLU A 114 -18.16 -47.52 -41.87
C GLU A 114 -19.15 -46.44 -41.39
N THR A 115 -20.30 -46.59 -41.93
CA THR A 115 -21.55 -45.88 -41.72
C THR A 115 -22.12 -46.16 -40.35
N GLY A 116 -22.63 -45.12 -39.68
CA GLY A 116 -23.42 -45.30 -38.48
C GLY A 116 -24.23 -44.06 -38.13
N ALA A 117 -25.46 -44.16 -38.45
CA ALA A 117 -26.54 -43.17 -38.40
C ALA A 117 -26.96 -42.60 -37.06
N ALA A 118 -27.44 -41.38 -37.11
CA ALA A 118 -28.68 -40.85 -36.52
C ALA A 118 -28.92 -40.88 -35.00
N GLY A 119 -29.31 -39.73 -34.51
CA GLY A 119 -30.15 -39.64 -33.32
C GLY A 119 -30.19 -38.26 -32.63
N ARG A 120 -31.05 -37.39 -33.14
CA ARG A 120 -32.07 -36.55 -32.41
C ARG A 120 -31.66 -35.95 -31.05
N ALA A 121 -31.61 -34.64 -30.93
CA ALA A 121 -32.71 -33.67 -30.74
C ALA A 121 -33.22 -33.55 -29.27
N ALA A 122 -33.28 -32.30 -28.86
CA ALA A 122 -34.15 -31.65 -27.88
C ALA A 122 -33.84 -32.00 -26.38
N ASP A 123 -33.81 -31.09 -25.44
CA ASP A 123 -34.85 -30.14 -25.13
C ASP A 123 -34.37 -29.09 -24.12
N SER A 124 -35.04 -27.99 -24.13
CA SER A 124 -35.01 -26.86 -23.25
C SER A 124 -35.35 -27.19 -21.79
N ALA A 125 -34.70 -26.54 -20.85
CA ALA A 125 -35.35 -26.21 -19.58
C ALA A 125 -34.77 -24.93 -19.00
N SER A 126 -35.51 -23.86 -19.17
CA SER A 126 -35.49 -22.64 -18.37
C SER A 126 -35.79 -22.95 -16.90
N ASN A 127 -34.98 -22.50 -15.98
CA ASN A 127 -35.38 -22.47 -14.57
C ASN A 127 -35.22 -21.06 -14.01
N THR A 128 -36.35 -20.41 -13.86
CA THR A 128 -36.63 -19.16 -13.16
C THR A 128 -36.36 -19.35 -11.67
N ALA A 129 -35.43 -18.64 -11.11
CA ALA A 129 -35.27 -18.53 -9.65
C ALA A 129 -36.01 -17.30 -9.13
N GLN A 130 -36.93 -17.55 -8.25
CA GLN A 130 -37.80 -16.64 -7.51
C GLN A 130 -37.06 -15.96 -6.37
N PRO A 131 -37.31 -14.69 -6.04
CA PRO A 131 -36.66 -14.00 -4.91
C PRO A 131 -37.32 -14.39 -3.59
N ALA A 132 -36.51 -14.62 -2.57
CA ALA A 132 -36.94 -14.90 -1.20
C ALA A 132 -37.31 -13.60 -0.44
N PRO A 133 -38.27 -13.68 0.51
CA PRO A 133 -38.83 -12.52 1.19
C PRO A 133 -37.94 -12.01 2.35
N ALA A 134 -38.03 -10.72 2.60
CA ALA A 134 -37.37 -10.01 3.70
C ALA A 134 -37.96 -10.39 5.07
N ALA A 135 -37.10 -10.59 6.06
CA ALA A 135 -37.46 -10.78 7.46
C ALA A 135 -37.62 -9.43 8.19
N PRO A 136 -38.50 -9.32 9.19
CA PRO A 136 -38.83 -8.06 9.85
C PRO A 136 -37.83 -7.67 10.93
N ALA A 137 -37.68 -6.35 11.10
CA ALA A 137 -36.83 -5.71 12.11
C ALA A 137 -37.38 -5.97 13.53
N ALA A 138 -36.49 -6.42 14.42
CA ALA A 138 -36.74 -6.52 15.85
C ALA A 138 -36.30 -5.22 16.54
N SER A 139 -37.21 -4.60 17.24
CA SER A 139 -37.05 -3.45 18.09
C SER A 139 -36.25 -3.79 19.36
N ALA A 140 -35.24 -2.96 19.64
CA ALA A 140 -34.43 -3.04 20.87
C ALA A 140 -35.14 -2.29 22.04
N PRO A 141 -35.03 -2.79 23.31
CA PRO A 141 -35.52 -2.10 24.48
C PRO A 141 -34.49 -1.02 24.98
N PRO A 142 -34.95 -0.02 25.75
CA PRO A 142 -34.09 1.06 26.23
C PRO A 142 -33.19 0.60 27.39
N ALA A 143 -31.91 0.90 27.30
CA ALA A 143 -30.92 0.64 28.32
C ALA A 143 -30.89 1.77 29.37
N GLU A 144 -31.05 1.36 30.61
CA GLU A 144 -30.92 2.18 31.83
C GLU A 144 -29.52 2.81 31.95
N MET A 145 -29.51 4.08 32.36
CA MET A 145 -28.32 4.85 32.71
C MET A 145 -27.67 4.27 33.98
N ALA A 146 -26.60 3.54 33.83
CA ALA A 146 -25.66 3.30 34.94
C ALA A 146 -24.59 4.43 34.93
N LYS A 147 -24.65 5.29 35.93
CA LYS A 147 -23.58 6.25 36.26
C LYS A 147 -22.29 5.49 36.56
N ARG A 148 -21.39 5.44 35.61
CA ARG A 148 -20.03 4.90 35.82
C ARG A 148 -19.09 6.05 36.15
N ALA A 149 -18.41 5.94 37.27
CA ALA A 149 -17.39 6.88 37.72
C ALA A 149 -16.33 7.08 36.65
N GLU A 150 -16.06 8.33 36.28
CA GLU A 150 -15.00 8.70 35.36
C GLU A 150 -13.64 8.39 36.04
N PRO A 151 -12.76 7.61 35.39
CA PRO A 151 -11.38 7.51 35.80
C PRO A 151 -10.71 8.86 35.48
N ARG A 152 -10.12 9.48 36.52
CA ARG A 152 -9.25 10.65 36.34
C ARG A 152 -8.06 10.22 35.49
N TYR A 153 -8.07 10.60 34.23
CA TYR A 153 -6.99 10.40 33.28
C TYR A 153 -5.86 11.39 33.63
N ASP A 154 -4.71 10.85 34.05
CA ASP A 154 -3.48 11.63 34.19
C ASP A 154 -3.00 12.04 32.80
N GLY A 155 -3.31 13.25 32.40
CA GLY A 155 -2.99 13.82 31.07
C GLY A 155 -1.50 13.94 30.73
N ARG A 156 -0.61 13.40 31.57
CA ARG A 156 0.84 13.40 31.32
C ARG A 156 1.34 12.18 30.57
N ALA A 157 0.55 11.10 30.51
CA ALA A 157 0.92 9.88 29.79
C ALA A 157 0.41 9.85 28.34
N GLU A 158 -0.52 10.73 27.96
CA GLU A 158 -1.11 10.75 26.62
C GLU A 158 -0.28 11.52 25.58
N ALA A 159 0.46 12.55 26.00
CA ALA A 159 1.31 13.34 25.09
C ALA A 159 2.44 12.52 24.42
N ALA A 160 2.78 11.36 24.96
CA ALA A 160 3.85 10.50 24.46
C ALA A 160 3.38 9.44 23.44
N ARG A 161 2.09 9.43 23.07
CA ARG A 161 1.52 8.38 22.20
C ARG A 161 0.77 8.90 20.99
N GLU A 162 0.91 10.17 20.70
CA GLU A 162 0.28 10.74 19.52
C GLU A 162 0.93 10.13 18.26
N LYS A 163 0.12 9.40 17.50
CA LYS A 163 0.57 8.79 16.25
C LYS A 163 0.98 9.87 15.26
N LEU A 164 2.00 9.55 14.47
CA LEU A 164 2.40 10.37 13.35
C LEU A 164 1.55 10.05 12.13
N GLY A 165 1.09 11.08 11.45
CA GLY A 165 0.37 10.99 10.19
C GLY A 165 1.00 11.89 9.14
N THR A 166 0.42 11.89 7.93
CA THR A 166 0.88 12.72 6.81
C THR A 166 -0.13 13.81 6.53
N GLY A 167 0.32 15.06 6.68
CA GLY A 167 -0.41 16.28 6.38
C GLY A 167 -0.32 16.67 4.91
N HIS A 168 -0.88 17.84 4.65
CA HIS A 168 -0.96 18.44 3.34
C HIS A 168 -0.15 19.74 3.36
N GLY A 169 1.07 19.68 2.88
CA GLY A 169 2.01 20.78 2.87
C GLY A 169 1.82 21.74 1.70
N GLU A 170 2.84 22.50 1.42
CA GLU A 170 2.85 23.51 0.36
C GLU A 170 2.75 22.88 -1.03
N ARG A 171 2.37 23.71 -2.01
CA ARG A 171 2.32 23.27 -3.40
C ARG A 171 3.70 23.31 -4.03
N GLU A 172 4.04 22.19 -4.67
CA GLU A 172 5.30 22.00 -5.39
C GLU A 172 5.05 21.64 -6.85
N TRP A 173 5.95 22.08 -7.71
CA TRP A 173 5.92 21.71 -9.12
C TRP A 173 6.34 20.24 -9.29
N SER A 174 5.48 19.46 -9.92
CA SER A 174 5.73 18.04 -10.20
C SER A 174 4.93 17.63 -11.42
N GLN A 175 5.55 17.59 -12.59
CA GLN A 175 4.86 17.32 -13.84
C GLN A 175 4.69 15.83 -14.09
N VAL A 176 3.48 15.44 -14.52
CA VAL A 176 3.13 14.10 -14.99
C VAL A 176 2.32 14.17 -16.28
N THR A 177 2.35 13.08 -17.05
CA THR A 177 1.54 12.91 -18.26
C THR A 177 0.66 11.68 -18.10
N HIS A 178 -0.49 11.68 -18.77
CA HIS A 178 -1.35 10.51 -18.83
C HIS A 178 -0.79 9.48 -19.82
N THR A 179 -0.88 8.22 -19.46
CA THR A 179 -0.54 7.10 -20.31
C THR A 179 -1.54 5.98 -20.14
N SER A 180 -1.72 5.18 -21.17
CA SER A 180 -2.51 3.96 -21.08
C SER A 180 -1.69 2.84 -20.44
N PHE A 181 -2.36 2.01 -19.64
CA PHE A 181 -1.77 0.84 -19.02
C PHE A 181 -2.82 -0.27 -18.90
N GLU A 182 -2.53 -1.43 -19.44
CA GLU A 182 -3.38 -2.61 -19.30
C GLU A 182 -2.75 -3.57 -18.30
N ARG A 183 -3.47 -3.85 -17.21
CA ARG A 183 -2.99 -4.77 -16.16
C ARG A 183 -2.96 -6.20 -16.69
N ALA A 184 -1.89 -6.94 -16.43
CA ALA A 184 -1.79 -8.35 -16.77
C ALA A 184 -2.81 -9.20 -15.99
N GLN A 185 -3.20 -8.76 -14.82
CA GLN A 185 -4.19 -9.41 -13.94
C GLN A 185 -4.91 -8.39 -13.06
N SER A 186 -6.08 -8.75 -12.53
CA SER A 186 -6.90 -7.87 -11.68
C SER A 186 -6.32 -7.68 -10.27
N SER A 187 -5.66 -8.70 -9.72
CA SER A 187 -5.00 -8.61 -8.41
C SER A 187 -3.58 -8.06 -8.53
N PRO A 188 -3.06 -7.35 -7.50
CA PRO A 188 -1.67 -6.89 -7.51
C PRO A 188 -0.69 -8.06 -7.61
N ASN A 189 0.39 -7.88 -8.37
CA ASN A 189 1.51 -8.83 -8.39
C ASN A 189 2.29 -8.80 -7.08
N GLU A 190 2.36 -7.64 -6.45
CA GLU A 190 3.05 -7.42 -5.18
C GLU A 190 2.37 -6.29 -4.41
N THR A 191 2.36 -6.39 -3.09
CA THR A 191 1.89 -5.33 -2.20
C THR A 191 2.94 -5.04 -1.16
N ILE A 192 3.46 -3.81 -1.16
CA ILE A 192 4.43 -3.32 -0.20
C ILE A 192 3.69 -2.50 0.85
N ARG A 193 4.00 -2.72 2.13
CA ARG A 193 3.47 -1.95 3.25
C ARG A 193 4.62 -1.46 4.11
N ILE A 194 4.64 -0.15 4.37
CA ILE A 194 5.60 0.49 5.24
C ILE A 194 4.82 1.15 6.37
N ARG A 195 5.17 0.85 7.61
CA ARG A 195 4.65 1.57 8.77
C ARG A 195 5.64 2.63 9.18
N TYR A 196 5.14 3.78 9.56
CA TYR A 196 5.93 4.87 10.10
C TYR A 196 5.25 5.44 11.34
N ASP A 197 6.03 5.96 12.26
CA ASP A 197 5.55 6.63 13.48
C ASP A 197 6.66 7.54 14.03
N SER A 198 6.38 8.25 15.11
CA SER A 198 7.38 9.04 15.81
C SER A 198 8.52 8.15 16.33
N TYR A 199 9.70 8.74 16.48
CA TYR A 199 10.87 8.03 17.02
C TYR A 199 10.57 7.40 18.38
N GLU A 200 9.90 8.15 19.27
CA GLU A 200 9.51 7.73 20.60
C GLU A 200 8.58 6.52 20.59
N ASN A 201 7.61 6.53 19.66
CA ASN A 201 6.69 5.41 19.47
C ASN A 201 7.42 4.18 18.95
N LEU A 202 8.32 4.34 17.97
CA LEU A 202 9.11 3.23 17.43
C LEU A 202 10.05 2.62 18.49
N VAL A 203 10.62 3.45 19.37
CA VAL A 203 11.41 2.98 20.51
C VAL A 203 10.53 2.25 21.52
N SER A 204 9.36 2.78 21.86
CA SER A 204 8.43 2.15 22.81
C SER A 204 7.90 0.81 22.31
N MET A 205 7.72 0.66 21.01
CA MET A 205 7.35 -0.60 20.35
C MET A 205 8.52 -1.57 20.19
N GLY A 206 9.75 -1.17 20.57
CA GLY A 206 10.95 -2.01 20.43
C GLY A 206 11.45 -2.19 19.00
N VAL A 207 10.94 -1.40 18.04
CA VAL A 207 11.40 -1.41 16.63
C VAL A 207 12.79 -0.79 16.54
N ILE A 208 13.03 0.29 17.29
CA ILE A 208 14.31 0.96 17.42
C ILE A 208 14.84 0.67 18.84
N GLN A 209 16.07 0.18 18.94
CA GLN A 209 16.73 0.02 20.23
C GLN A 209 17.12 1.40 20.77
N SER A 210 16.69 1.72 21.99
CA SER A 210 17.17 2.92 22.68
C SER A 210 18.69 2.90 22.74
N PRO A 211 19.37 4.00 22.40
CA PRO A 211 20.80 4.12 22.66
C PRO A 211 21.04 3.83 24.14
N ARG A 212 21.84 2.83 24.46
CA ARG A 212 22.26 2.63 25.85
C ARG A 212 22.94 3.91 26.31
N PRO A 213 22.51 4.50 27.45
CA PRO A 213 23.24 5.64 27.99
C PRO A 213 24.69 5.22 28.11
N TRP A 214 25.59 5.99 27.51
CA TRP A 214 27.01 5.79 27.71
C TRP A 214 27.25 5.89 29.21
N GLN A 215 27.43 4.78 29.87
CA GLN A 215 27.96 4.78 31.24
C GLN A 215 29.38 5.31 31.11
N ARG A 216 29.58 6.56 31.51
CA ARG A 216 30.91 7.09 31.68
C ARG A 216 31.55 6.22 32.73
N THR A 217 32.36 5.24 32.32
CA THR A 217 33.21 4.53 33.26
C THR A 217 34.11 5.57 33.93
N PRO A 218 34.15 5.64 35.27
CA PRO A 218 35.01 6.56 35.95
C PRO A 218 36.43 6.44 35.43
N ASN A 219 37.01 7.52 34.95
CA ASN A 219 38.38 7.52 34.50
C ASN A 219 39.30 7.71 35.74
N PRO A 220 40.12 6.71 36.10
CA PRO A 220 41.00 6.79 37.26
C PRO A 220 42.15 7.79 37.04
N PHE A 221 42.41 8.22 35.81
CA PHE A 221 43.47 9.15 35.45
C PHE A 221 42.92 10.29 34.58
N PRO A 222 42.04 11.18 35.15
CA PRO A 222 41.62 12.36 34.41
C PRO A 222 42.84 13.26 34.21
N ASP A 223 43.07 13.72 32.97
CA ASP A 223 44.17 14.61 32.65
C ASP A 223 44.05 15.92 33.40
N ASN A 224 44.66 15.95 34.56
CA ASN A 224 44.71 17.14 35.42
C ASN A 224 46.16 17.45 35.79
N LEU A 225 46.70 18.46 35.13
CA LEU A 225 48.08 18.93 35.31
C LEU A 225 48.14 19.96 36.45
N GLY A 226 47.77 19.62 37.67
CA GLY A 226 47.77 20.55 38.77
C GLY A 226 47.90 19.87 40.13
N TYR A 227 48.22 20.67 41.15
CA TYR A 227 48.21 20.23 42.54
C TYR A 227 46.77 20.06 43.01
N VAL A 228 46.55 19.24 44.05
CA VAL A 228 45.25 18.99 44.63
C VAL A 228 44.71 20.27 45.29
N PRO A 229 43.61 20.87 44.80
CA PRO A 229 43.01 22.04 45.42
C PRO A 229 42.36 21.69 46.77
N ASP A 230 42.30 22.67 47.70
CA ASP A 230 41.59 22.51 48.93
C ASP A 230 40.06 22.29 48.65
N PRO A 231 39.41 21.43 49.44
CA PRO A 231 37.96 21.21 49.25
C PRO A 231 37.19 22.51 49.61
N PRO A 232 36.10 22.80 48.88
CA PRO A 232 35.26 23.96 49.14
C PRO A 232 34.72 23.90 50.58
N ARG A 233 34.80 25.05 51.30
CA ARG A 233 34.26 25.15 52.67
C ARG A 233 32.75 24.93 52.65
N HIS A 234 32.27 23.93 53.39
CA HIS A 234 30.84 23.76 53.62
C HIS A 234 30.30 24.92 54.46
N TRP A 235 29.48 25.76 53.89
CA TRP A 235 28.70 26.71 54.64
C TRP A 235 27.63 25.93 55.42
N ARG A 236 27.63 26.05 56.77
CA ARG A 236 26.57 25.54 57.64
C ARG A 236 25.41 26.52 57.66
#